data_a49febf11e597acea61481121c16b8a3
#
_entry.id   a49febf11e597acea61481121c16b8a3
#
_cell.length_a   1.000
_cell.length_b   1.000
_cell.length_c   1.000
_cell.angle_alpha   90.00
_cell.angle_beta   90.00
_cell.angle_gamma   90.00
#
_symmetry.space_group_name_H-M   'P 1'
#
loop_
_entity.id
_entity.type
_entity.pdbx_description
1 polymer ?
#
loop_
_entity_poly.entity_id
_entity_poly.type
_entity_poly.pdbx_seq_one_letter_code
_entity_poly.pdbx_strand_id
1 'polypeptide(L)' 'MPPIYVLQQGAKLCINNRRLCIEYEGETLTSVPLAHVSQVVLFGNISLTTPAIDALLAQNCEVVFLSQRGGFRGRLV' A
#
# COMPACT_ATOMS: atom_id res chain seq x y z
N MET A 1 14.10 2.01 -6.68
CA MET A 1 13.36 2.25 -5.44
C MET A 1 12.98 0.93 -4.81
N PRO A 2 13.20 0.74 -3.52
CA PRO A 2 12.80 -0.51 -2.88
C PRO A 2 11.28 -0.59 -2.78
N PRO A 3 10.72 -1.80 -2.82
CA PRO A 3 9.30 -1.97 -2.60
C PRO A 3 8.92 -1.67 -1.16
N ILE A 4 7.67 -1.32 -0.95
CA ILE A 4 7.11 -1.08 0.37
C ILE A 4 6.38 -2.33 0.79
N TYR A 5 6.74 -2.88 1.95
CA TYR A 5 6.08 -4.05 2.52
C TYR A 5 5.21 -3.62 3.69
N VAL A 6 3.94 -4.00 3.66
CA VAL A 6 3.01 -3.67 4.73
C VAL A 6 2.55 -4.96 5.38
N LEU A 7 2.91 -5.12 6.66
CA LEU A 7 2.63 -6.35 7.41
C LEU A 7 1.64 -6.14 8.55
N GLN A 8 1.34 -4.89 8.91
CA GLN A 8 0.43 -4.61 10.02
C GLN A 8 -1.00 -5.00 9.65
N GLN A 9 -1.54 -6.04 10.29
CA GLN A 9 -2.90 -6.49 10.03
C GLN A 9 -3.91 -5.44 10.46
N GLY A 10 -4.89 -5.18 9.60
CA GLY A 10 -5.89 -4.15 9.83
C GLY A 10 -5.46 -2.76 9.38
N ALA A 11 -4.27 -2.61 8.82
CA ALA A 11 -3.80 -1.32 8.34
C ALA A 11 -4.57 -0.89 7.09
N LYS A 12 -4.56 0.41 6.83
CA LYS A 12 -5.20 1.02 5.67
C LYS A 12 -4.22 1.94 4.99
N LEU A 13 -4.11 1.84 3.67
CA LEU A 13 -3.30 2.73 2.86
C LEU A 13 -4.20 3.82 2.27
N CYS A 14 -3.77 5.07 2.40
CA CYS A 14 -4.49 6.21 1.86
C CYS A 14 -3.50 7.21 1.26
N ILE A 15 -4.04 8.20 0.56
CA ILE A 15 -3.23 9.26 -0.06
C ILE A 15 -3.57 10.59 0.62
N ASN A 16 -2.53 11.33 0.98
CA ASN A 16 -2.68 12.65 1.55
C ASN A 16 -1.49 13.49 1.12
N ASN A 17 -1.76 14.63 0.46
CA ASN A 17 -0.71 15.55 0.01
C ASN A 17 0.38 14.85 -0.83
N ARG A 18 -0.02 14.01 -1.77
CA ARG A 18 0.88 13.26 -2.66
C ARG A 18 1.81 12.33 -1.89
N ARG A 19 1.38 11.91 -0.72
CA ARG A 19 2.12 10.94 0.08
C ARG A 19 1.25 9.71 0.30
N LEU A 20 1.87 8.54 0.24
CA LEU A 20 1.21 7.31 0.60
C LEU A 20 1.31 7.17 2.12
N CYS A 21 0.15 7.12 2.78
CA CYS A 21 0.07 7.04 4.23
C CYS A 21 -0.41 5.66 4.63
N ILE A 22 0.24 5.09 5.62
CA ILE A 22 -0.15 3.80 6.18
C ILE A 22 -0.71 4.08 7.56
N GLU A 23 -2.00 3.81 7.75
CA GLU A 23 -2.72 4.10 8.99
C GLU A 23 -3.16 2.82 9.68
N TYR A 24 -3.17 2.87 10.99
CA TYR A 24 -3.64 1.78 11.82
C TYR A 24 -4.28 2.37 13.07
N GLU A 25 -5.53 1.97 13.33
CA GLU A 25 -6.30 2.44 14.48
C GLU A 25 -6.31 3.96 14.63
N GLY A 26 -6.49 4.65 13.51
CA GLY A 26 -6.61 6.11 13.48
C GLY A 26 -5.29 6.86 13.54
N GLU A 27 -4.17 6.16 13.60
CA GLU A 27 -2.85 6.78 13.62
C GLU A 27 -2.09 6.50 12.34
N THR A 28 -1.29 7.47 11.89
CA THR A 28 -0.40 7.28 10.75
C THR A 28 0.88 6.64 11.25
N LEU A 29 1.11 5.39 10.83
CA LEU A 29 2.33 4.66 11.19
C LEU A 29 3.53 5.20 10.43
N THR A 30 3.34 5.49 9.15
CA THR A 30 4.39 6.03 8.31
C THR A 30 3.77 6.69 7.08
N SER A 31 4.53 7.54 6.42
CA SER A 31 4.13 8.09 5.13
C SER A 31 5.37 8.25 4.26
N VAL A 32 5.19 8.04 2.96
CA VAL A 32 6.29 8.17 1.99
C VAL A 32 5.81 9.00 0.81
N PRO A 33 6.70 9.80 0.19
CA PRO A 33 6.31 10.52 -1.02
C PRO A 33 5.85 9.53 -2.10
N LEU A 34 4.71 9.82 -2.73
CA LEU A 34 4.17 8.93 -3.74
C LEU A 34 5.16 8.69 -4.88
N ALA A 35 5.93 9.71 -5.25
CA ALA A 35 6.93 9.59 -6.31
C ALA A 35 8.03 8.59 -6.00
N HIS A 36 8.22 8.21 -4.75
CA HIS A 36 9.24 7.25 -4.33
C HIS A 36 8.71 5.81 -4.25
N VAL A 37 7.45 5.61 -4.55
CA VAL A 37 6.82 4.29 -4.45
C VAL A 37 6.84 3.62 -5.81
N SER A 38 7.52 2.47 -5.90
CA SER A 38 7.58 1.69 -7.15
C SER A 38 6.73 0.42 -7.09
N GLN A 39 6.58 -0.14 -5.90
CA GLN A 39 5.81 -1.35 -5.69
C GLN A 39 5.33 -1.39 -4.26
N VAL A 40 4.13 -1.88 -4.04
CA VAL A 40 3.56 -2.07 -2.71
C VAL A 40 3.19 -3.54 -2.56
N VAL A 41 3.64 -4.15 -1.48
CA VAL A 41 3.36 -5.55 -1.18
C VAL A 41 2.59 -5.62 0.14
N LEU A 42 1.37 -6.13 0.07
CA LEU A 42 0.46 -6.17 1.21
C LEU A 42 0.31 -7.59 1.70
N PHE A 43 0.58 -7.80 2.98
CA PHE A 43 0.52 -9.13 3.60
C PHE A 43 -0.73 -9.25 4.47
N GLY A 44 -1.68 -10.06 4.02
CA GLY A 44 -2.86 -10.37 4.81
C GLY A 44 -3.97 -9.34 4.71
N ASN A 45 -4.54 -8.96 5.84
CA ASN A 45 -5.73 -8.12 5.90
C ASN A 45 -5.35 -6.64 5.95
N ILE A 46 -5.13 -6.07 4.77
CA ILE A 46 -4.77 -4.66 4.62
C ILE A 46 -5.65 -4.08 3.52
N SER A 47 -6.19 -2.89 3.76
CA SER A 47 -7.09 -2.23 2.81
C SER A 47 -6.44 -1.02 2.17
N LEU A 48 -6.97 -0.63 1.01
CA LEU A 48 -6.56 0.59 0.30
C LEU A 48 -7.81 1.41 0.02
N THR A 49 -7.69 2.73 0.16
CA THR A 49 -8.75 3.62 -0.29
C THR A 49 -8.77 3.67 -1.82
N THR A 50 -9.90 4.00 -2.39
CA THR A 50 -9.99 4.15 -3.85
C THR A 50 -9.04 5.23 -4.37
N PRO A 51 -8.90 6.40 -3.74
CA PRO A 51 -7.89 7.36 -4.17
C PRO A 51 -6.46 6.81 -4.13
N ALA A 52 -6.13 5.95 -3.16
CA ALA A 52 -4.81 5.34 -3.09
C ALA A 52 -4.60 4.38 -4.27
N ILE A 53 -5.59 3.57 -4.60
CA ILE A 53 -5.52 2.67 -5.76
C ILE A 53 -5.33 3.48 -7.03
N ASP A 54 -6.14 4.52 -7.22
CA ASP A 54 -6.05 5.36 -8.42
C ASP A 54 -4.68 6.01 -8.56
N ALA A 55 -4.14 6.54 -7.47
CA ALA A 55 -2.85 7.22 -7.51
C ALA A 55 -1.71 6.24 -7.83
N LEU A 56 -1.75 5.04 -7.23
CA LEU A 56 -0.72 4.03 -7.49
C LEU A 56 -0.77 3.51 -8.91
N LEU A 57 -1.97 3.25 -9.45
CA LEU A 57 -2.12 2.80 -10.82
C LEU A 57 -1.71 3.88 -11.82
N ALA A 58 -2.02 5.14 -11.52
CA ALA A 58 -1.68 6.25 -12.42
C ALA A 58 -0.19 6.40 -12.63
N GLN A 59 0.63 6.03 -11.67
CA GLN A 59 2.09 6.09 -11.83
C GLN A 59 2.72 4.71 -12.11
N ASN A 60 1.90 3.76 -12.53
CA ASN A 60 2.33 2.40 -12.87
C ASN A 60 2.98 1.67 -11.69
N CYS A 61 2.55 1.96 -10.47
CA CYS A 61 3.01 1.26 -9.29
C CYS A 61 2.23 -0.04 -9.15
N GLU A 62 2.93 -1.15 -9.07
CA GLU A 62 2.32 -2.45 -8.88
C GLU A 62 1.92 -2.66 -7.42
N VAL A 63 0.72 -3.19 -7.19
CA VAL A 63 0.27 -3.56 -5.85
C VAL A 63 0.07 -5.06 -5.83
N VAL A 64 0.81 -5.74 -4.95
CA VAL A 64 0.78 -7.19 -4.81
C VAL A 64 0.10 -7.56 -3.50
N PHE A 65 -0.85 -8.48 -3.59
CA PHE A 65 -1.59 -8.98 -2.43
C PHE A 65 -1.10 -10.38 -2.10
N LEU A 66 -0.59 -10.55 -0.90
CA LEU A 66 -0.14 -11.84 -0.40
C LEU A 66 -0.96 -12.22 0.83
N SER A 67 -1.04 -13.52 1.11
CA SER A 67 -1.61 -13.97 2.38
C SER A 67 -0.67 -13.55 3.51
N GLN A 68 -1.14 -13.63 4.74
CA GLN A 68 -0.33 -13.27 5.89
C GLN A 68 0.97 -14.08 5.95
N ARG A 69 0.99 -15.27 5.36
CA ARG A 69 2.16 -16.13 5.32
C ARG A 69 2.97 -16.02 4.04
N GLY A 70 2.61 -15.08 3.16
CA GLY A 70 3.35 -14.80 1.95
C GLY A 70 2.86 -15.50 0.70
N GLY A 71 1.74 -16.24 0.76
CA GLY A 71 1.17 -16.88 -0.43
C GLY A 71 0.55 -15.85 -1.36
N PHE A 72 0.81 -15.96 -2.66
CA PHE A 72 0.32 -15.01 -3.64
C PHE A 72 -1.21 -15.06 -3.74
N ARG A 73 -1.86 -13.89 -3.71
CA ARG A 73 -3.32 -13.78 -3.84
C ARG A 73 -3.75 -13.01 -5.06
N GLY A 74 -2.93 -12.10 -5.55
CA GLY A 74 -3.27 -11.29 -6.72
C GLY A 74 -2.45 -10.02 -6.78
N ARG A 75 -2.68 -9.24 -7.83
CA ARG A 75 -2.00 -7.95 -7.98
C ARG A 75 -2.81 -7.01 -8.82
N LEU A 76 -2.58 -5.71 -8.61
CA LEU A 76 -3.07 -4.63 -9.45
C LEU A 76 -1.90 -4.05 -10.23
N VAL A 77 -2.10 -3.88 -11.51
CA VAL A 77 -1.09 -3.29 -12.41
C VAL A 77 -1.72 -2.28 -13.35
#